data_1c934fbe123f83cc54830cec6a7a9455
#
_entry.id   1c934fbe123f83cc54830cec6a7a9455
#
_cell.length_a   1.000
_cell.length_b   1.000
_cell.length_c   1.000
_cell.angle_alpha   90.00
_cell.angle_beta   90.00
_cell.angle_gamma   90.00
#
_symmetry.space_group_name_H-M   'P 1'
#
loop_
_entity.id
_entity.type
_entity.pdbx_description
1 polymer ?
#
loop_
_entity_poly.entity_id
_entity_poly.type
_entity_poly.pdbx_seq_one_letter_code
_entity_poly.pdbx_strand_id
1 'polypeptide(L)'
;HTLQVDLNNRKYISYDDAQNQKYFEHNYLGTDSIDKTKRTSIKNTIGIALQEGFNKWAKAGLTAFLSYEYRNFALTDTTNIPGQRIINNYKESSLSIGGELSKKQGKLLHYNILGELAIAGEDAGQFSVEGRGDLNLRLFGDTVRLDVNAFIKNQNPVFYFRHFQSKHYWWDNNDLSKIMRTRLEGKLSLNRWGTQLRAGVENIKNYTYLANASIPVKDSEGNVTGFKNNAAVRQHSGNIQIFTAMLQQ
;
A
#
# COMPACT_ATOMS: atom_id res chain seq x y z
N HIS A 1 15.87 18.71 -3.50
CA HIS A 1 16.32 17.38 -3.88
C HIS A 1 16.23 16.42 -2.70
N THR A 2 15.63 15.26 -2.89
CA THR A 2 15.53 14.20 -1.88
C THR A 2 15.94 12.87 -2.51
N LEU A 3 16.80 12.13 -1.83
CA LEU A 3 17.17 10.75 -2.15
C LEU A 3 16.66 9.85 -1.02
N GLN A 4 15.90 8.84 -1.38
CA GLN A 4 15.41 7.82 -0.45
C GLN A 4 15.92 6.45 -0.91
N VAL A 5 16.45 5.67 0.03
CA VAL A 5 16.90 4.30 -0.20
C VAL A 5 16.24 3.38 0.81
N ASP A 6 15.51 2.38 0.32
CA ASP A 6 14.85 1.38 1.15
C ASP A 6 15.43 0.00 0.86
N LEU A 7 15.86 -0.69 1.91
CA LEU A 7 16.37 -2.05 1.86
C LEU A 7 15.52 -2.94 2.76
N ASN A 8 14.96 -3.99 2.21
CA ASN A 8 14.16 -4.94 2.95
C ASN A 8 14.61 -6.37 2.63
N ASN A 9 14.78 -7.18 3.68
CA ASN A 9 15.15 -8.58 3.57
C ASN A 9 14.18 -9.43 4.39
N ARG A 10 13.66 -10.50 3.79
CA ARG A 10 12.91 -11.54 4.47
C ARG A 10 13.70 -12.84 4.37
N LYS A 11 13.76 -13.58 5.48
CA LYS A 11 14.30 -14.92 5.54
C LYS A 11 13.27 -15.84 6.21
N TYR A 12 12.88 -16.89 5.53
CA TYR A 12 12.11 -18.00 6.10
C TYR A 12 13.02 -19.20 6.26
N ILE A 13 12.94 -19.89 7.40
CA ILE A 13 13.72 -21.08 7.70
C ILE A 13 12.74 -22.20 8.03
N SER A 14 12.83 -23.30 7.30
CA SER A 14 12.08 -24.53 7.56
C SER A 14 12.97 -25.46 8.37
N TYR A 15 12.56 -25.80 9.59
CA TYR A 15 13.33 -26.68 10.48
C TYR A 15 12.95 -28.16 10.36
N ASP A 16 11.76 -28.46 9.83
CA ASP A 16 11.26 -29.83 9.71
C ASP A 16 10.56 -30.02 8.36
N ASP A 17 11.30 -30.55 7.39
CA ASP A 17 10.77 -30.79 6.05
C ASP A 17 9.70 -31.90 6.02
N ALA A 18 9.80 -32.92 6.90
CA ALA A 18 8.83 -34.02 6.92
C ALA A 18 7.45 -33.55 7.38
N GLN A 19 7.40 -32.70 8.40
CA GLN A 19 6.15 -32.12 8.87
C GLN A 19 5.62 -31.06 7.87
N ASN A 20 6.50 -30.26 7.29
CA ASN A 20 6.11 -29.27 6.29
C ASN A 20 5.53 -29.90 5.02
N GLN A 21 6.02 -31.04 4.56
CA GLN A 21 5.45 -31.76 3.42
C GLN A 21 4.03 -32.30 3.70
N LYS A 22 3.73 -32.62 4.95
CA LYS A 22 2.36 -33.00 5.35
C LYS A 22 1.42 -31.79 5.44
N TYR A 23 1.94 -30.63 5.87
CA TYR A 23 1.16 -29.44 6.14
C TYR A 23 0.92 -28.57 4.90
N PHE A 24 1.95 -28.39 4.05
CA PHE A 24 1.84 -27.58 2.83
C PHE A 24 1.54 -28.45 1.61
N GLU A 25 0.79 -27.88 0.67
CA GLU A 25 0.50 -28.55 -0.61
C GLU A 25 1.76 -28.67 -1.47
N HIS A 26 2.55 -27.61 -1.53
CA HIS A 26 3.70 -27.49 -2.40
C HIS A 26 5.00 -27.30 -1.63
N ASN A 27 6.09 -27.79 -2.22
CA ASN A 27 7.46 -27.57 -1.77
C ASN A 27 8.33 -27.25 -2.99
N TYR A 28 8.29 -25.99 -3.42
CA TYR A 28 8.95 -25.53 -4.65
C TYR A 28 10.49 -25.52 -4.55
N LEU A 29 11.05 -25.37 -3.36
CA LEU A 29 12.50 -25.33 -3.14
C LEU A 29 13.09 -26.68 -2.71
N GLY A 30 12.31 -27.75 -2.74
CA GLY A 30 12.77 -29.11 -2.38
C GLY A 30 13.34 -29.17 -0.96
N THR A 31 14.52 -29.78 -0.80
CA THR A 31 15.21 -29.95 0.48
C THR A 31 15.82 -28.66 1.03
N ASP A 32 15.78 -27.57 0.27
CA ASP A 32 16.33 -26.29 0.72
C ASP A 32 15.54 -25.74 1.92
N SER A 33 16.23 -25.60 3.06
CA SER A 33 15.62 -25.15 4.32
C SER A 33 15.47 -23.63 4.41
N ILE A 34 16.06 -22.87 3.49
CA ILE A 34 16.13 -21.41 3.57
C ILE A 34 15.54 -20.76 2.33
N ASP A 35 14.54 -19.93 2.53
CA ASP A 35 13.91 -19.07 1.54
C ASP A 35 14.20 -17.60 1.85
N LYS A 36 14.66 -16.85 0.85
CA LYS A 36 15.03 -15.44 1.01
C LYS A 36 14.38 -14.58 -0.06
N THR A 37 13.81 -13.47 0.36
CA THR A 37 13.40 -12.39 -0.53
C THR A 37 14.11 -11.11 -0.15
N LYS A 38 14.52 -10.32 -1.17
CA LYS A 38 15.12 -8.99 -0.95
C LYS A 38 14.39 -7.97 -1.79
N ARG A 39 14.21 -6.79 -1.25
CA ARG A 39 13.74 -5.61 -1.98
C ARG A 39 14.76 -4.48 -1.79
N THR A 40 15.15 -3.86 -2.88
CA THR A 40 15.90 -2.61 -2.89
C THR A 40 15.08 -1.59 -3.67
N SER A 41 14.87 -0.41 -3.10
CA SER A 41 14.24 0.72 -3.78
C SER A 41 15.10 1.96 -3.63
N ILE A 42 15.26 2.70 -4.71
CA ILE A 42 15.95 3.98 -4.76
C ILE A 42 14.99 4.97 -5.42
N LYS A 43 14.54 5.96 -4.66
CA LYS A 43 13.68 7.05 -5.14
C LYS A 43 14.43 8.36 -5.08
N ASN A 44 14.47 9.06 -6.19
CA ASN A 44 15.05 10.39 -6.33
C ASN A 44 13.96 11.39 -6.69
N THR A 45 13.83 12.46 -5.93
CA THR A 45 12.82 13.50 -6.13
C THR A 45 13.49 14.86 -6.22
N ILE A 46 13.16 15.59 -7.27
CA ILE A 46 13.57 16.99 -7.46
C ILE A 46 12.32 17.85 -7.48
N GLY A 47 12.30 18.91 -6.71
CA GLY A 47 11.15 19.81 -6.61
C GLY A 47 11.56 21.27 -6.53
N ILE A 48 10.62 22.12 -6.94
CA ILE A 48 10.70 23.58 -6.83
C ILE A 48 9.48 24.02 -6.02
N ALA A 49 9.72 24.83 -4.98
CA ALA A 49 8.68 25.33 -4.10
C ALA A 49 8.63 26.86 -4.15
N LEU A 50 7.42 27.37 -4.34
CA LEU A 50 7.08 28.78 -4.10
C LEU A 50 6.42 28.88 -2.73
N GLN A 51 7.03 29.63 -1.84
CA GLN A 51 6.52 29.78 -0.48
C GLN A 51 5.25 30.63 -0.44
N GLU A 52 4.40 30.38 0.55
CA GLU A 52 3.24 31.21 0.84
C GLU A 52 3.68 32.67 1.09
N GLY A 53 3.01 33.62 0.41
CA GLY A 53 3.35 35.04 0.51
C GLY A 53 4.52 35.48 -0.37
N PHE A 54 5.02 34.62 -1.28
CA PHE A 54 6.07 34.97 -2.25
C PHE A 54 5.72 36.24 -3.05
N ASN A 55 4.44 36.47 -3.32
CA ASN A 55 3.92 37.73 -3.81
C ASN A 55 2.53 38.02 -3.21
N LYS A 56 1.99 39.21 -3.42
CA LYS A 56 0.67 39.64 -2.91
C LYS A 56 -0.51 38.76 -3.38
N TRP A 57 -0.33 37.99 -4.45
CA TRP A 57 -1.32 37.10 -5.05
C TRP A 57 -1.20 35.64 -4.52
N ALA A 58 -0.01 35.20 -4.12
CA ALA A 58 0.25 33.88 -3.66
C ALA A 58 -0.14 33.70 -2.19
N LYS A 59 -1.45 33.56 -1.96
CA LYS A 59 -2.01 33.25 -0.62
C LYS A 59 -1.80 31.79 -0.19
N ALA A 60 -1.14 30.99 -1.01
CA ALA A 60 -0.81 29.58 -0.76
C ALA A 60 0.59 29.29 -1.27
N GLY A 61 1.29 28.36 -0.63
CA GLY A 61 2.53 27.78 -1.11
C GLY A 61 2.23 26.74 -2.20
N LEU A 62 3.05 26.72 -3.25
CA LEU A 62 2.95 25.77 -4.35
C LEU A 62 4.29 25.07 -4.53
N THR A 63 4.28 23.74 -4.55
CA THR A 63 5.45 22.90 -4.90
C THR A 63 5.13 22.10 -6.15
N ALA A 64 6.05 22.03 -7.09
CA ALA A 64 6.02 21.08 -8.19
C ALA A 64 7.23 20.16 -8.08
N PHE A 65 7.08 18.87 -8.36
CA PHE A 65 8.17 17.92 -8.27
C PHE A 65 8.11 16.83 -9.34
N LEU A 66 9.29 16.26 -9.61
CA LEU A 66 9.50 15.09 -10.44
C LEU A 66 10.18 14.02 -9.60
N SER A 67 9.68 12.80 -9.63
CA SER A 67 10.24 11.66 -8.92
C SER A 67 10.56 10.51 -9.87
N TYR A 68 11.74 9.94 -9.73
CA TYR A 68 12.10 8.68 -10.36
C TYR A 68 12.37 7.63 -9.28
N GLU A 69 11.73 6.48 -9.40
CA GLU A 69 11.94 5.35 -8.49
C GLU A 69 12.39 4.12 -9.28
N TYR A 70 13.44 3.47 -8.80
CA TYR A 70 13.89 2.16 -9.23
C TYR A 70 13.73 1.16 -8.10
N ARG A 71 13.11 0.01 -8.39
CA ARG A 71 12.88 -1.08 -7.46
C ARG A 71 13.46 -2.38 -8.03
N ASN A 72 14.16 -3.14 -7.20
CA ASN A 72 14.59 -4.48 -7.52
C ASN A 72 14.08 -5.46 -6.46
N PHE A 73 13.39 -6.49 -6.90
CA PHE A 73 12.88 -7.57 -6.06
C PHE A 73 13.61 -8.86 -6.42
N ALA A 74 14.35 -9.43 -5.48
CA ALA A 74 15.05 -10.69 -5.65
C ALA A 74 14.27 -11.79 -4.93
N LEU A 75 13.80 -12.78 -5.68
CA LEU A 75 13.05 -13.93 -5.21
C LEU A 75 13.86 -15.19 -5.45
N THR A 76 13.81 -16.15 -4.51
CA THR A 76 14.42 -17.46 -4.71
C THR A 76 13.53 -18.30 -5.63
N ASP A 77 14.11 -18.89 -6.66
CA ASP A 77 13.43 -19.79 -7.59
C ASP A 77 14.08 -21.17 -7.59
N THR A 78 13.39 -22.14 -8.19
CA THR A 78 13.87 -23.49 -8.35
C THR A 78 14.76 -23.63 -9.58
N THR A 79 15.69 -24.57 -9.53
CA THR A 79 16.44 -25.04 -10.70
C THR A 79 16.12 -26.50 -10.96
N ASN A 80 16.37 -26.96 -12.20
CA ASN A 80 16.34 -28.39 -12.53
C ASN A 80 17.55 -29.14 -11.97
N ILE A 81 18.49 -28.46 -11.30
CA ILE A 81 19.71 -29.04 -10.74
C ILE A 81 19.54 -29.11 -9.22
N PRO A 82 19.50 -30.30 -8.61
CA PRO A 82 19.37 -30.45 -7.16
C PRO A 82 20.44 -29.67 -6.39
N GLY A 83 20.00 -28.92 -5.38
CA GLY A 83 20.89 -28.15 -4.50
C GLY A 83 21.36 -26.80 -5.05
N GLN A 84 21.01 -26.47 -6.29
CA GLN A 84 21.32 -25.14 -6.86
C GLN A 84 20.14 -24.19 -6.67
N ARG A 85 20.40 -23.00 -6.14
CA ARG A 85 19.44 -21.90 -6.06
C ARG A 85 19.62 -20.94 -7.22
N ILE A 86 18.51 -20.53 -7.82
CA ILE A 86 18.45 -19.38 -8.70
C ILE A 86 17.80 -18.23 -7.94
N ILE A 87 18.27 -17.01 -8.18
CA ILE A 87 17.64 -15.79 -7.70
C ILE A 87 17.11 -15.05 -8.94
N ASN A 88 15.79 -14.94 -9.02
CA ASN A 88 15.14 -14.13 -10.04
C ASN A 88 15.05 -12.68 -9.55
N ASN A 89 15.48 -11.77 -10.40
CA ASN A 89 15.45 -10.33 -10.15
C ASN A 89 14.38 -9.67 -11.02
N TYR A 90 13.37 -9.14 -10.38
CA TYR A 90 12.32 -8.34 -11.01
C TYR A 90 12.67 -6.87 -10.82
N LYS A 91 12.87 -6.18 -11.93
CA LYS A 91 13.27 -4.77 -11.93
C LYS A 91 12.11 -3.92 -12.43
N GLU A 92 11.70 -2.97 -11.62
CA GLU A 92 10.65 -2.02 -11.93
C GLU A 92 11.22 -0.60 -11.87
N SER A 93 10.76 0.27 -12.72
CA SER A 93 11.07 1.70 -12.65
C SER A 93 9.82 2.52 -12.92
N SER A 94 9.72 3.68 -12.30
CA SER A 94 8.58 4.58 -12.43
C SER A 94 9.03 6.02 -12.43
N LEU A 95 8.41 6.82 -13.28
CA LEU A 95 8.58 8.26 -13.33
C LEU A 95 7.25 8.92 -12.99
N SER A 96 7.25 9.78 -11.98
CA SER A 96 6.07 10.49 -11.51
C SER A 96 6.27 11.99 -11.53
N ILE A 97 5.19 12.72 -11.80
CA ILE A 97 5.10 14.16 -11.58
C ILE A 97 4.11 14.43 -10.47
N GLY A 98 4.31 15.49 -9.72
CA GLY A 98 3.39 15.85 -8.67
C GLY A 98 3.48 17.31 -8.27
N GLY A 99 2.54 17.69 -7.42
CA GLY A 99 2.47 19.03 -6.86
C GLY A 99 1.80 19.07 -5.49
N GLU A 100 2.19 20.04 -4.71
CA GLU A 100 1.63 20.32 -3.40
C GLU A 100 1.13 21.77 -3.35
N LEU A 101 -0.10 21.92 -2.89
CA LEU A 101 -0.69 23.23 -2.58
C LEU A 101 -0.91 23.29 -1.07
N SER A 102 -0.30 24.30 -0.41
CA SER A 102 -0.40 24.41 1.04
C SER A 102 -0.67 25.83 1.51
N LYS A 103 -1.47 25.95 2.55
CA LYS A 103 -1.70 27.18 3.28
C LYS A 103 -1.51 26.95 4.76
N LYS A 104 -0.48 27.55 5.33
CA LYS A 104 -0.09 27.39 6.75
C LYS A 104 -0.35 28.65 7.57
N GLN A 105 -0.48 29.82 6.90
CA GLN A 105 -0.70 31.08 7.58
C GLN A 105 -2.20 31.42 7.71
N GLY A 106 -2.53 32.16 8.77
CA GLY A 106 -3.90 32.55 9.07
C GLY A 106 -4.43 31.89 10.33
N LYS A 107 -5.65 32.24 10.74
CA LYS A 107 -6.29 31.73 11.97
C LYS A 107 -7.49 30.82 11.68
N LEU A 108 -8.03 30.90 10.48
CA LEU A 108 -9.32 30.29 10.16
C LEU A 108 -9.15 28.96 9.46
N LEU A 109 -8.34 28.91 8.40
CA LEU A 109 -8.22 27.76 7.50
C LEU A 109 -6.76 27.49 7.16
N HIS A 110 -6.31 26.28 7.44
CA HIS A 110 -5.06 25.72 6.93
C HIS A 110 -5.37 24.50 6.09
N TYR A 111 -4.59 24.26 5.06
CA TYR A 111 -4.72 23.05 4.24
C TYR A 111 -3.41 22.65 3.58
N ASN A 112 -3.33 21.39 3.22
CA ASN A 112 -2.28 20.80 2.41
C ASN A 112 -2.92 19.82 1.45
N ILE A 113 -2.70 19.98 0.16
CA ILE A 113 -3.19 19.10 -0.90
C ILE A 113 -1.99 18.66 -1.71
N LEU A 114 -1.73 17.36 -1.75
CA LEU A 114 -0.66 16.73 -2.50
C LEU A 114 -1.26 15.84 -3.60
N GLY A 115 -0.79 16.05 -4.83
CA GLY A 115 -1.14 15.22 -5.97
C GLY A 115 0.11 14.62 -6.62
N GLU A 116 0.06 13.36 -7.00
CA GLU A 116 1.12 12.67 -7.74
C GLU A 116 0.49 11.78 -8.82
N LEU A 117 1.11 11.75 -10.01
CA LEU A 117 0.73 10.94 -11.16
C LEU A 117 1.97 10.26 -11.73
N ALA A 118 1.95 8.95 -11.80
CA ALA A 118 2.97 8.17 -12.50
C ALA A 118 2.73 8.23 -14.01
N ILE A 119 3.67 8.85 -14.73
CA ILE A 119 3.55 9.13 -16.16
C ILE A 119 4.25 8.09 -17.03
N ALA A 120 5.20 7.33 -16.46
CA ALA A 120 5.91 6.28 -17.19
C ALA A 120 6.40 5.17 -16.26
N GLY A 121 6.75 4.03 -16.87
CA GLY A 121 7.26 2.84 -16.19
C GLY A 121 6.17 1.92 -15.68
N GLU A 122 6.52 1.03 -14.73
CA GLU A 122 5.61 -0.01 -14.21
C GLU A 122 4.36 0.58 -13.54
N ASP A 123 4.50 1.74 -12.92
CA ASP A 123 3.40 2.40 -12.23
C ASP A 123 2.60 3.37 -13.12
N ALA A 124 2.84 3.40 -14.42
CA ALA A 124 2.16 4.34 -15.33
C ALA A 124 0.62 4.31 -15.16
N GLY A 125 0.02 5.51 -15.05
CA GLY A 125 -1.41 5.69 -14.79
C GLY A 125 -1.85 5.46 -13.34
N GLN A 126 -0.91 5.21 -12.41
CA GLN A 126 -1.21 5.36 -10.98
C GLN A 126 -1.28 6.83 -10.62
N PHE A 127 -2.20 7.15 -9.73
CA PHE A 127 -2.28 8.50 -9.18
C PHE A 127 -2.69 8.48 -7.71
N SER A 128 -2.30 9.52 -7.00
CA SER A 128 -2.80 9.82 -5.66
C SER A 128 -3.07 11.31 -5.52
N VAL A 129 -4.18 11.63 -4.86
CA VAL A 129 -4.48 12.98 -4.39
C VAL A 129 -4.84 12.87 -2.92
N GLU A 130 -4.10 13.56 -2.06
CA GLU A 130 -4.32 13.58 -0.63
C GLU A 130 -4.53 15.00 -0.17
N GLY A 131 -5.58 15.24 0.61
CA GLY A 131 -5.90 16.53 1.18
C GLY A 131 -6.06 16.44 2.69
N ARG A 132 -5.48 17.39 3.39
CA ARG A 132 -5.68 17.63 4.83
C ARG A 132 -5.98 19.08 5.04
N GLY A 133 -6.94 19.36 5.92
CA GLY A 133 -7.25 20.73 6.28
C GLY A 133 -7.81 20.83 7.67
N ASP A 134 -7.62 21.99 8.30
CA ASP A 134 -8.29 22.35 9.53
C ASP A 134 -8.97 23.70 9.39
N LEU A 135 -10.16 23.77 9.96
CA LEU A 135 -11.00 24.95 9.98
C LEU A 135 -11.37 25.28 11.44
N ASN A 136 -11.01 26.49 11.88
CA ASN A 136 -11.33 26.98 13.21
C ASN A 136 -12.55 27.91 13.12
N LEU A 137 -13.68 27.44 13.66
CA LEU A 137 -14.95 28.15 13.64
C LEU A 137 -15.33 28.62 15.04
N ARG A 138 -16.05 29.76 15.12
CA ARG A 138 -16.71 30.18 16.35
C ARG A 138 -18.16 29.71 16.33
N LEU A 139 -18.47 28.69 17.16
CA LEU A 139 -19.81 28.14 17.32
C LEU A 139 -20.17 28.10 18.82
N PHE A 140 -21.42 28.41 19.16
CA PHE A 140 -21.92 28.34 20.53
C PHE A 140 -21.09 29.13 21.57
N GLY A 141 -20.45 30.23 21.14
CA GLY A 141 -19.60 31.06 22.00
C GLY A 141 -18.21 30.48 22.29
N ASP A 142 -17.81 29.43 21.59
CA ASP A 142 -16.51 28.79 21.72
C ASP A 142 -15.83 28.55 20.35
N THR A 143 -14.53 28.28 20.37
CA THR A 143 -13.77 27.88 19.17
C THR A 143 -13.90 26.37 18.96
N VAL A 144 -14.51 26.00 17.85
CA VAL A 144 -14.67 24.63 17.38
C VAL A 144 -13.69 24.39 16.24
N ARG A 145 -12.96 23.29 16.30
CA ARG A 145 -12.02 22.88 15.25
C ARG A 145 -12.58 21.70 14.46
N LEU A 146 -12.62 21.86 13.15
CA LEU A 146 -12.93 20.80 12.21
C LEU A 146 -11.66 20.42 11.45
N ASP A 147 -11.15 19.21 11.68
CA ASP A 147 -10.08 18.61 10.89
C ASP A 147 -10.71 17.72 9.81
N VAL A 148 -10.26 17.85 8.56
CA VAL A 148 -10.72 17.06 7.41
C VAL A 148 -9.52 16.38 6.77
N ASN A 149 -9.64 15.08 6.51
CA ASN A 149 -8.68 14.29 5.73
C ASN A 149 -9.42 13.60 4.58
N ALA A 150 -8.90 13.73 3.39
CA ALA A 150 -9.44 13.05 2.22
C ALA A 150 -8.32 12.52 1.34
N PHE A 151 -8.57 11.40 0.67
CA PHE A 151 -7.69 10.95 -0.39
C PHE A 151 -8.45 10.18 -1.48
N ILE A 152 -7.87 10.23 -2.67
CA ILE A 152 -8.22 9.37 -3.80
C ILE A 152 -6.91 8.77 -4.31
N LYS A 153 -6.83 7.43 -4.37
CA LYS A 153 -5.64 6.70 -4.83
C LYS A 153 -6.05 5.63 -5.83
N ASN A 154 -5.32 5.55 -6.93
CA ASN A 154 -5.42 4.46 -7.90
C ASN A 154 -4.03 3.86 -8.07
N GLN A 155 -3.80 2.67 -7.53
CA GLN A 155 -2.46 2.08 -7.40
C GLN A 155 -2.46 0.62 -7.83
N ASN A 156 -1.35 0.16 -8.41
CA ASN A 156 -1.15 -1.27 -8.63
C ASN A 156 -1.21 -2.03 -7.30
N PRO A 157 -1.71 -3.27 -7.29
CA PRO A 157 -1.47 -4.17 -6.17
C PRO A 157 0.03 -4.25 -5.89
N VAL A 158 0.39 -4.40 -4.61
CA VAL A 158 1.80 -4.49 -4.21
C VAL A 158 2.50 -5.63 -4.96
N PHE A 159 3.79 -5.46 -5.22
CA PHE A 159 4.60 -6.42 -6.00
C PHE A 159 4.35 -7.87 -5.59
N TYR A 160 4.35 -8.17 -4.28
CA TYR A 160 4.18 -9.54 -3.78
C TYR A 160 2.78 -10.14 -3.96
N PHE A 161 1.77 -9.39 -4.36
CA PHE A 161 0.50 -9.93 -4.86
C PHE A 161 0.55 -10.22 -6.35
N ARG A 162 1.39 -9.52 -7.10
CA ARG A 162 1.60 -9.76 -8.53
C ARG A 162 2.57 -10.90 -8.77
N HIS A 163 3.71 -10.89 -8.11
CA HIS A 163 4.78 -11.88 -8.25
C HIS A 163 5.26 -12.35 -6.88
N PHE A 164 5.22 -13.63 -6.63
CA PHE A 164 5.77 -14.22 -5.41
C PHE A 164 6.28 -15.63 -5.65
N GLN A 165 7.49 -15.89 -5.21
CA GLN A 165 8.14 -17.20 -5.27
C GLN A 165 8.76 -17.48 -3.91
N SER A 166 8.38 -18.58 -3.30
CA SER A 166 8.85 -19.03 -1.98
C SER A 166 8.87 -20.54 -1.89
N LYS A 167 9.30 -21.06 -0.75
CA LYS A 167 9.35 -22.52 -0.55
C LYS A 167 7.97 -23.19 -0.73
N HIS A 168 6.89 -22.56 -0.26
CA HIS A 168 5.56 -23.17 -0.21
C HIS A 168 4.50 -22.47 -1.03
N TYR A 169 4.78 -21.25 -1.49
CA TYR A 169 3.82 -20.43 -2.25
C TYR A 169 4.47 -19.87 -3.49
N TRP A 170 3.75 -19.99 -4.59
CA TRP A 170 4.16 -19.43 -5.85
C TRP A 170 2.95 -18.91 -6.61
N TRP A 171 3.03 -17.68 -7.13
CA TRP A 171 2.08 -17.11 -8.06
C TRP A 171 2.71 -16.03 -8.92
N ASP A 172 2.12 -15.86 -10.09
CA ASP A 172 2.47 -14.84 -11.08
C ASP A 172 1.17 -14.29 -11.67
N ASN A 173 0.70 -13.15 -11.13
CA ASN A 173 -0.59 -12.54 -11.45
C ASN A 173 -0.38 -11.25 -12.22
N ASN A 174 -0.43 -11.34 -13.54
CA ASN A 174 -0.26 -10.17 -14.41
C ASN A 174 -1.57 -9.43 -14.71
N ASP A 175 -2.73 -10.02 -14.37
CA ASP A 175 -4.07 -9.53 -14.74
C ASP A 175 -4.74 -8.71 -13.64
N LEU A 176 -4.06 -8.44 -12.54
CA LEU A 176 -4.64 -7.69 -11.42
C LEU A 176 -4.88 -6.24 -11.80
N SER A 177 -6.13 -5.80 -11.66
CA SER A 177 -6.52 -4.40 -11.86
C SER A 177 -5.99 -3.51 -10.75
N LYS A 178 -5.77 -2.22 -11.07
CA LYS A 178 -5.41 -1.21 -10.07
C LYS A 178 -6.47 -1.09 -9.00
N ILE A 179 -6.03 -0.94 -7.75
CA ILE A 179 -6.88 -0.75 -6.58
C ILE A 179 -7.23 0.73 -6.48
N MET A 180 -8.52 1.04 -6.55
CA MET A 180 -9.03 2.40 -6.34
C MET A 180 -9.50 2.53 -4.90
N ARG A 181 -8.97 3.52 -4.18
CA ARG A 181 -9.37 3.84 -2.81
C ARG A 181 -9.74 5.31 -2.70
N THR A 182 -10.87 5.58 -2.09
CA THR A 182 -11.34 6.94 -1.80
C THR A 182 -11.74 7.00 -0.34
N ARG A 183 -11.24 7.99 0.41
CA ARG A 183 -11.59 8.20 1.80
C ARG A 183 -11.89 9.67 2.06
N LEU A 184 -12.91 9.91 2.85
CA LEU A 184 -13.20 11.20 3.47
C LEU A 184 -13.43 10.98 4.96
N GLU A 185 -12.72 11.73 5.79
CA GLU A 185 -12.85 11.70 7.24
C GLU A 185 -12.90 13.12 7.80
N GLY A 186 -13.83 13.37 8.69
CA GLY A 186 -13.94 14.61 9.46
C GLY A 186 -13.83 14.34 10.95
N LYS A 187 -13.11 15.21 11.67
CA LYS A 187 -13.03 15.21 13.13
C LYS A 187 -13.40 16.59 13.64
N LEU A 188 -14.50 16.67 14.38
CA LEU A 188 -14.98 17.86 15.05
C LEU A 188 -14.54 17.85 16.53
N SER A 189 -13.81 18.87 16.96
CA SER A 189 -13.34 19.02 18.34
C SER A 189 -14.07 20.20 19.00
N LEU A 190 -14.80 19.88 20.06
CA LEU A 190 -15.57 20.81 20.89
C LEU A 190 -14.80 21.04 22.21
N ASN A 191 -13.85 21.97 22.18
CA ASN A 191 -12.85 22.12 23.26
C ASN A 191 -13.49 22.40 24.63
N ARG A 192 -14.53 23.23 24.67
CA ARG A 192 -15.23 23.59 25.90
C ARG A 192 -15.87 22.38 26.60
N TRP A 193 -16.32 21.38 25.83
CA TRP A 193 -16.99 20.20 26.35
C TRP A 193 -16.07 18.98 26.46
N GLY A 194 -14.80 19.11 26.04
CA GLY A 194 -13.85 18.01 25.98
C GLY A 194 -14.28 16.90 25.01
N THR A 195 -15.20 17.19 24.09
CA THR A 195 -15.83 16.23 23.21
C THR A 195 -15.21 16.25 21.82
N GLN A 196 -14.94 15.07 21.27
CA GLN A 196 -14.51 14.88 19.88
C GLN A 196 -15.46 13.92 19.16
N LEU A 197 -15.90 14.33 17.98
CA LEU A 197 -16.69 13.51 17.05
C LEU A 197 -15.85 13.23 15.82
N ARG A 198 -15.71 11.98 15.43
CA ARG A 198 -15.06 11.57 14.18
C ARG A 198 -16.05 10.77 13.36
N ALA A 199 -16.15 11.10 12.08
CA ALA A 199 -16.90 10.32 11.10
C ALA A 199 -16.10 10.19 9.81
N GLY A 200 -16.18 9.04 9.16
CA GLY A 200 -15.45 8.80 7.91
C GLY A 200 -16.13 7.73 7.06
N VAL A 201 -15.89 7.84 5.78
CA VAL A 201 -16.28 6.85 4.77
C VAL A 201 -15.09 6.52 3.90
N GLU A 202 -14.87 5.25 3.66
CA GLU A 202 -13.88 4.75 2.70
C GLU A 202 -14.56 3.81 1.71
N ASN A 203 -14.21 3.96 0.43
CA ASN A 203 -14.63 3.07 -0.63
C ASN A 203 -13.39 2.46 -1.30
N ILE A 204 -13.37 1.13 -1.43
CA ILE A 204 -12.26 0.38 -2.03
C ILE A 204 -12.84 -0.47 -3.17
N LYS A 205 -12.31 -0.26 -4.37
CA LYS A 205 -12.60 -1.10 -5.55
C LYS A 205 -11.38 -1.93 -5.90
N ASN A 206 -11.60 -3.15 -6.40
CA ASN A 206 -10.55 -4.09 -6.77
C ASN A 206 -9.63 -4.45 -5.57
N TYR A 207 -10.22 -4.63 -4.39
CA TYR A 207 -9.46 -5.01 -3.19
C TYR A 207 -8.75 -6.34 -3.41
N THR A 208 -7.43 -6.34 -3.27
CA THR A 208 -6.59 -7.52 -3.47
C THR A 208 -6.19 -8.11 -2.12
N TYR A 209 -6.33 -9.42 -1.96
CA TYR A 209 -6.13 -10.11 -0.70
C TYR A 209 -5.61 -11.54 -0.90
N LEU A 210 -5.04 -12.11 0.15
CA LEU A 210 -4.71 -13.53 0.22
C LEU A 210 -5.94 -14.31 0.68
N ALA A 211 -6.35 -15.27 -0.13
CA ALA A 211 -7.42 -16.19 0.19
C ALA A 211 -6.86 -17.56 0.60
N ASN A 212 -7.56 -18.25 1.47
CA ASN A 212 -7.31 -19.65 1.72
C ASN A 212 -7.62 -20.49 0.47
N ALA A 213 -6.62 -21.22 -0.02
CA ALA A 213 -6.71 -22.13 -1.15
C ALA A 213 -6.30 -23.55 -0.74
N SER A 214 -6.43 -23.89 0.54
CA SER A 214 -6.07 -25.21 1.07
C SER A 214 -6.87 -26.32 0.40
N ILE A 215 -6.20 -27.42 0.09
CA ILE A 215 -6.76 -28.58 -0.61
C ILE A 215 -7.12 -29.68 0.40
N PRO A 216 -8.33 -30.24 0.34
CA PRO A 216 -8.72 -31.34 1.22
C PRO A 216 -7.93 -32.62 0.88
N VAL A 217 -7.41 -33.26 1.91
CA VAL A 217 -6.83 -34.62 1.85
C VAL A 217 -7.96 -35.61 2.11
N LYS A 218 -8.15 -36.56 1.19
CA LYS A 218 -9.19 -37.58 1.29
C LYS A 218 -8.57 -38.95 1.52
N ASP A 219 -9.28 -39.80 2.27
CA ASP A 219 -8.97 -41.24 2.39
C ASP A 219 -9.45 -42.03 1.16
N SER A 220 -9.25 -43.34 1.18
CA SER A 220 -9.67 -44.25 0.12
C SER A 220 -11.20 -44.34 -0.07
N GLU A 221 -11.96 -43.92 0.94
CA GLU A 221 -13.43 -43.88 0.93
C GLU A 221 -13.98 -42.52 0.49
N GLY A 222 -13.09 -41.54 0.26
CA GLY A 222 -13.43 -40.18 -0.17
C GLY A 222 -13.75 -39.20 0.97
N ASN A 223 -13.61 -39.61 2.24
CA ASN A 223 -13.82 -38.74 3.39
C ASN A 223 -12.64 -37.78 3.58
N VAL A 224 -12.93 -36.54 3.98
CA VAL A 224 -11.90 -35.56 4.25
C VAL A 224 -11.22 -35.86 5.58
N THR A 225 -9.93 -36.18 5.55
CA THR A 225 -9.10 -36.49 6.73
C THR A 225 -8.22 -35.34 7.19
N GLY A 226 -8.10 -34.28 6.37
CA GLY A 226 -7.29 -33.11 6.68
C GLY A 226 -7.23 -32.12 5.52
N PHE A 227 -6.37 -31.10 5.65
CA PHE A 227 -6.14 -30.12 4.60
C PHE A 227 -4.65 -29.86 4.45
N LYS A 228 -4.19 -29.70 3.22
CA LYS A 228 -2.88 -29.14 2.91
C LYS A 228 -3.01 -27.64 2.69
N ASN A 229 -2.18 -26.89 3.40
CA ASN A 229 -2.21 -25.44 3.36
C ASN A 229 -1.73 -24.91 2.01
N ASN A 230 -2.52 -24.05 1.43
CA ASN A 230 -2.20 -23.25 0.26
C ASN A 230 -2.88 -21.89 0.32
N ALA A 231 -2.32 -20.91 -0.36
CA ALA A 231 -2.87 -19.57 -0.47
C ALA A 231 -2.91 -19.14 -1.93
N ALA A 232 -3.89 -18.34 -2.27
CA ALA A 232 -4.00 -17.72 -3.58
C ALA A 232 -4.30 -16.22 -3.44
N VAL A 233 -3.78 -15.43 -4.36
CA VAL A 233 -4.16 -14.03 -4.47
C VAL A 233 -5.51 -13.95 -5.17
N ARG A 234 -6.42 -13.19 -4.59
CA ARG A 234 -7.74 -12.91 -5.16
C ARG A 234 -7.96 -11.41 -5.19
N GLN A 235 -8.79 -10.98 -6.12
CA GLN A 235 -9.20 -9.60 -6.24
C GLN A 235 -10.73 -9.52 -6.27
N HIS A 236 -11.29 -8.72 -5.35
CA HIS A 236 -12.72 -8.47 -5.29
C HIS A 236 -13.07 -7.29 -6.21
N SER A 237 -13.78 -7.56 -7.30
CA SER A 237 -14.12 -6.55 -8.32
C SER A 237 -15.20 -5.55 -7.86
N GLY A 238 -15.98 -5.89 -6.83
CA GLY A 238 -17.01 -5.02 -6.25
C GLY A 238 -16.42 -3.90 -5.40
N ASN A 239 -17.31 -3.03 -4.92
CA ASN A 239 -16.96 -1.97 -4.00
C ASN A 239 -17.11 -2.45 -2.56
N ILE A 240 -16.09 -2.20 -1.74
CA ILE A 240 -16.12 -2.36 -0.29
C ILE A 240 -16.30 -0.97 0.31
N GLN A 241 -17.35 -0.79 1.12
CA GLN A 241 -17.61 0.45 1.83
C GLN A 241 -17.36 0.27 3.32
N ILE A 242 -16.59 1.20 3.90
CA ILE A 242 -16.25 1.20 5.32
C ILE A 242 -16.72 2.52 5.91
N PHE A 243 -17.59 2.44 6.93
CA PHE A 243 -18.02 3.58 7.70
C PHE A 243 -17.35 3.56 9.06
N THR A 244 -16.85 4.71 9.49
CA THR A 244 -16.22 4.87 10.79
C THR A 244 -16.95 5.98 11.55
N ALA A 245 -17.32 5.72 12.79
CA ALA A 245 -17.84 6.73 13.70
C ALA A 245 -17.21 6.55 15.09
N MET A 246 -16.81 7.65 15.71
CA MET A 246 -16.23 7.64 17.05
C MET A 246 -16.69 8.89 17.81
N LEU A 247 -17.13 8.69 19.03
CA LEU A 247 -17.37 9.73 20.03
C LEU A 247 -16.37 9.54 21.16
N GLN A 248 -15.68 10.59 21.54
CA GLN A 248 -14.78 10.63 22.69
C GLN A 248 -15.13 11.85 23.55
N GLN A 249 -15.21 11.64 24.84
CA GLN A 249 -15.45 12.67 25.84
C GLN A 249 -14.48 12.52 26.99
#